data_7c31e15d641ee52acd114ea4a139284a
#
_entry.id   7c31e15d641ee52acd114ea4a139284a
#
_cell.length_a   1.000
_cell.length_b   1.000
_cell.length_c   1.000
_cell.angle_alpha   90.00
_cell.angle_beta   90.00
_cell.angle_gamma   90.00
#
_symmetry.space_group_name_H-M   'P 1'
#
loop_
_entity.id
_entity.type
_entity.pdbx_description
1 polymer ?
#
loop_
_entity_poly.entity_id
_entity_poly.type
_entity_poly.pdbx_seq_one_letter_code
_entity_poly.pdbx_strand_id
1 'polypeptide(L)'
;MLNNYPAATSRSAELHQRGKSVIPDGVSRSTVIIRPHPIYVEHGEGAWITDVDGNRYLDCNNNFTSIILGHADPEIENAVRKQLANGTAFSLATEAEIQLAELLCSRIPTCQQIRFCNSGTEAVMGAIKAARAFTNRPAIIKIEGSYHGTYDHAEASLGTDPSNWGTPDQPITIPYSTGTPDSLVEEVVVVQFNDVTGVTEAIHRVGSRLAAVLLDPMPSRVGMPAIEQAFIEAIRTGTRDVGALLILDEVISFRLAHGGAQSLHNIEPDLTALAKIIGGGFPVGAIGGRSDVMDVFAAVKGNRAAVPSGGTFTANPITMTAGFACMEQLHQSSFERLDQIGTQVREGLVAVFAKQSLDWQVTGAGSLFRVHPHQRVVNTYRDAHLDSDEVALMESFQHRLLEREVYFSGYGMGCLNLTTSDNDIQHLLNAVDDALGVVAAQ
;
A
#
# COMPACT_ATOMS: atom_id res chain seq x y z
N MET A 1 22.50 -19.23 13.39
CA MET A 1 23.77 -18.78 12.75
C MET A 1 23.44 -17.51 11.99
N LEU A 2 24.34 -16.54 11.94
CA LEU A 2 24.10 -15.33 11.15
C LEU A 2 24.09 -15.66 9.67
N ASN A 3 23.21 -15.00 8.92
CA ASN A 3 23.08 -15.11 7.49
C ASN A 3 24.35 -14.61 6.77
N ASN A 4 24.68 -15.15 5.61
CA ASN A 4 25.85 -14.74 4.84
C ASN A 4 25.62 -13.46 3.99
N TYR A 5 24.46 -12.86 4.08
CA TYR A 5 24.20 -11.60 3.37
C TYR A 5 24.89 -10.41 4.09
N PRO A 6 25.54 -9.49 3.38
CA PRO A 6 25.76 -9.45 1.93
C PRO A 6 27.14 -10.01 1.51
N ALA A 7 27.19 -11.25 1.06
CA ALA A 7 28.46 -11.81 0.54
C ALA A 7 28.70 -11.34 -0.91
N ALA A 8 29.84 -10.72 -1.16
CA ALA A 8 30.20 -10.22 -2.49
C ALA A 8 30.32 -11.32 -3.57
N THR A 9 30.49 -12.57 -3.15
CA THR A 9 30.59 -13.76 -4.02
C THR A 9 29.34 -14.62 -4.02
N SER A 10 28.20 -14.08 -3.52
CA SER A 10 26.93 -14.79 -3.48
C SER A 10 26.29 -14.91 -4.86
N ARG A 11 25.37 -15.85 -5.03
CA ARG A 11 24.55 -15.99 -6.23
C ARG A 11 23.69 -14.75 -6.48
N SER A 12 23.19 -14.13 -5.44
CA SER A 12 22.45 -12.86 -5.52
C SER A 12 23.31 -11.74 -6.12
N ALA A 13 24.60 -11.63 -5.70
CA ALA A 13 25.54 -10.67 -6.29
C ALA A 13 25.79 -10.93 -7.79
N GLU A 14 25.98 -12.21 -8.18
CA GLU A 14 26.15 -12.61 -9.58
C GLU A 14 24.92 -12.25 -10.42
N LEU A 15 23.72 -12.59 -9.94
CA LEU A 15 22.46 -12.27 -10.61
C LEU A 15 22.24 -10.76 -10.78
N HIS A 16 22.62 -9.98 -9.77
CA HIS A 16 22.57 -8.52 -9.86
C HIS A 16 23.49 -7.98 -10.97
N GLN A 17 24.72 -8.46 -11.08
CA GLN A 17 25.62 -8.05 -12.17
C GLN A 17 25.07 -8.43 -13.55
N ARG A 18 24.49 -9.62 -13.69
CA ARG A 18 23.80 -10.03 -14.93
C ARG A 18 22.58 -9.14 -15.20
N GLY A 19 21.77 -8.86 -14.16
CA GLY A 19 20.61 -7.99 -14.28
C GLY A 19 20.94 -6.60 -14.79
N LYS A 20 22.03 -5.99 -14.29
CA LYS A 20 22.49 -4.65 -14.73
C LYS A 20 22.81 -4.55 -16.22
N SER A 21 23.13 -5.66 -16.89
CA SER A 21 23.40 -5.64 -18.33
C SER A 21 22.13 -5.49 -19.19
N VAL A 22 20.94 -5.72 -18.62
CA VAL A 22 19.67 -5.77 -19.37
C VAL A 22 18.50 -5.03 -18.68
N ILE A 23 18.66 -4.69 -17.41
CA ILE A 23 17.64 -3.99 -16.62
C ILE A 23 18.33 -2.83 -15.88
N PRO A 24 17.84 -1.59 -15.95
CA PRO A 24 18.34 -0.50 -15.11
C PRO A 24 18.40 -0.92 -13.64
N ASP A 25 19.51 -0.64 -12.95
CA ASP A 25 19.78 -1.07 -11.57
C ASP A 25 19.69 -2.59 -11.31
N GLY A 26 19.58 -3.42 -12.35
CA GLY A 26 19.50 -4.88 -12.27
C GLY A 26 18.16 -5.44 -11.82
N VAL A 27 17.18 -4.59 -11.51
CA VAL A 27 15.84 -4.98 -11.05
C VAL A 27 14.78 -3.98 -11.54
N SER A 28 13.56 -4.44 -11.75
CA SER A 28 12.47 -3.60 -12.27
C SER A 28 11.80 -2.69 -11.22
N ARG A 29 11.99 -2.96 -9.94
CA ARG A 29 11.38 -2.17 -8.85
C ARG A 29 12.47 -1.50 -8.02
N SER A 30 12.50 -0.17 -7.98
CA SER A 30 13.43 0.58 -7.13
C SER A 30 13.28 0.27 -5.64
N THR A 31 12.08 -0.09 -5.20
CA THR A 31 11.76 -0.42 -3.81
C THR A 31 12.36 -1.72 -3.28
N VAL A 32 12.94 -2.56 -4.16
CA VAL A 32 13.64 -3.81 -3.77
C VAL A 32 15.16 -3.68 -3.83
N ILE A 33 15.67 -2.47 -4.14
CA ILE A 33 17.10 -2.21 -4.14
C ILE A 33 17.60 -2.13 -2.70
N ILE A 34 18.46 -3.05 -2.32
CA ILE A 34 19.20 -3.08 -1.07
C ILE A 34 20.68 -3.05 -1.41
N ARG A 35 21.48 -2.26 -0.73
CA ARG A 35 22.92 -2.19 -0.97
C ARG A 35 23.65 -3.27 -0.15
N PRO A 36 24.72 -3.89 -0.67
CA PRO A 36 25.40 -3.62 -1.96
C PRO A 36 24.72 -4.27 -3.18
N HIS A 37 23.77 -5.19 -3.00
CA HIS A 37 22.99 -5.83 -4.06
C HIS A 37 21.64 -6.29 -3.52
N PRO A 38 20.56 -6.36 -4.35
CA PRO A 38 19.29 -6.95 -3.97
C PRO A 38 19.40 -8.42 -3.57
N ILE A 39 18.48 -8.88 -2.73
CA ILE A 39 18.27 -10.31 -2.47
C ILE A 39 17.40 -10.88 -3.60
N TYR A 40 17.84 -12.00 -4.19
CA TYR A 40 17.08 -12.71 -5.21
C TYR A 40 16.40 -13.92 -4.57
N VAL A 41 15.08 -13.87 -4.43
CA VAL A 41 14.28 -14.91 -3.81
C VAL A 41 14.11 -16.08 -4.77
N GLU A 42 14.24 -17.32 -4.28
CA GLU A 42 13.98 -18.55 -5.00
C GLU A 42 12.54 -19.05 -4.78
N HIS A 43 12.11 -19.11 -3.51
CA HIS A 43 10.75 -19.53 -3.15
C HIS A 43 10.29 -18.92 -1.83
N GLY A 44 8.99 -19.03 -1.55
CA GLY A 44 8.38 -18.64 -0.28
C GLY A 44 7.38 -19.70 0.19
N GLU A 45 7.29 -19.89 1.51
CA GLU A 45 6.34 -20.80 2.16
C GLU A 45 5.85 -20.18 3.47
N GLY A 46 4.56 -20.05 3.64
CA GLY A 46 3.96 -19.46 4.83
C GLY A 46 4.45 -18.02 5.08
N ALA A 47 5.05 -17.77 6.23
CA ALA A 47 5.59 -16.46 6.60
C ALA A 47 7.06 -16.25 6.14
N TRP A 48 7.67 -17.23 5.46
CA TRP A 48 9.09 -17.23 5.17
C TRP A 48 9.39 -17.21 3.67
N ILE A 49 10.52 -16.57 3.31
CA ILE A 49 11.10 -16.62 1.97
C ILE A 49 12.53 -17.19 2.05
N THR A 50 12.97 -17.84 0.99
CA THR A 50 14.32 -18.38 0.84
C THR A 50 14.95 -17.75 -0.39
N ASP A 51 16.17 -17.24 -0.26
CA ASP A 51 16.91 -16.68 -1.37
C ASP A 51 17.68 -17.76 -2.16
N VAL A 52 18.25 -17.36 -3.31
CA VAL A 52 19.03 -18.24 -4.19
C VAL A 52 20.38 -18.68 -3.58
N ASP A 53 20.75 -18.13 -2.45
CA ASP A 53 21.94 -18.52 -1.67
C ASP A 53 21.60 -19.46 -0.51
N GLY A 54 20.30 -19.80 -0.34
CA GLY A 54 19.78 -20.69 0.70
C GLY A 54 19.54 -20.01 2.05
N ASN A 55 19.64 -18.69 2.13
CA ASN A 55 19.29 -17.96 3.35
C ASN A 55 17.78 -17.83 3.46
N ARG A 56 17.27 -17.96 4.68
CA ARG A 56 15.85 -17.81 4.98
C ARG A 56 15.60 -16.47 5.68
N TYR A 57 14.43 -15.91 5.42
CA TYR A 57 13.99 -14.66 6.04
C TYR A 57 12.52 -14.76 6.43
N LEU A 58 12.20 -14.38 7.65
CA LEU A 58 10.82 -14.07 8.03
C LEU A 58 10.39 -12.84 7.23
N ASP A 59 9.45 -13.01 6.31
CA ASP A 59 9.00 -11.96 5.41
C ASP A 59 7.97 -11.05 6.08
N CYS A 60 8.44 -10.04 6.79
CA CYS A 60 7.59 -8.99 7.35
C CYS A 60 7.30 -7.87 6.35
N ASN A 61 7.52 -8.05 5.04
CA ASN A 61 7.09 -7.15 3.99
C ASN A 61 5.88 -7.69 3.22
N ASN A 62 5.82 -9.02 3.05
CA ASN A 62 4.72 -9.72 2.38
C ASN A 62 4.39 -9.11 1.00
N ASN A 63 5.45 -8.88 0.19
CA ASN A 63 5.37 -8.20 -1.10
C ASN A 63 4.58 -6.87 -1.01
N PHE A 64 5.03 -5.98 -0.13
CA PHE A 64 4.36 -4.70 0.16
C PHE A 64 2.89 -4.88 0.52
N THR A 65 2.62 -5.78 1.48
CA THR A 65 1.32 -6.06 2.08
C THR A 65 0.33 -6.87 1.22
N SER A 66 0.74 -7.37 0.05
CA SER A 66 -0.17 -8.10 -0.84
C SER A 66 -0.39 -9.57 -0.46
N ILE A 67 0.55 -10.18 0.27
CA ILE A 67 0.46 -11.57 0.71
C ILE A 67 -0.14 -11.62 2.12
N ILE A 68 -1.42 -11.98 2.24
CA ILE A 68 -2.15 -11.98 3.53
C ILE A 68 -2.33 -13.38 4.12
N LEU A 69 -2.45 -14.42 3.28
CA LEU A 69 -2.58 -15.82 3.69
C LEU A 69 -1.22 -16.52 3.89
N GLY A 70 -0.11 -15.85 3.58
CA GLY A 70 1.21 -16.46 3.49
C GLY A 70 1.59 -16.86 2.08
N HIS A 71 2.87 -17.18 1.87
CA HIS A 71 3.39 -17.65 0.60
C HIS A 71 2.92 -19.08 0.32
N ALA A 72 2.69 -19.38 -0.96
CA ALA A 72 2.31 -20.71 -1.46
C ALA A 72 1.05 -21.29 -0.75
N ASP A 73 0.02 -20.46 -0.54
CA ASP A 73 -1.25 -20.93 0.02
C ASP A 73 -1.86 -22.02 -0.85
N PRO A 74 -2.18 -23.22 -0.28
CA PRO A 74 -2.59 -24.40 -1.05
C PRO A 74 -3.94 -24.22 -1.73
N GLU A 75 -4.88 -23.46 -1.16
CA GLU A 75 -6.20 -23.27 -1.76
C GLU A 75 -6.12 -22.33 -2.98
N ILE A 76 -5.33 -21.26 -2.88
CA ILE A 76 -5.04 -20.40 -4.03
C ILE A 76 -4.31 -21.20 -5.12
N GLU A 77 -3.29 -21.96 -4.76
CA GLU A 77 -2.52 -22.78 -5.71
C GLU A 77 -3.43 -23.79 -6.44
N ASN A 78 -4.29 -24.52 -5.73
CA ASN A 78 -5.23 -25.48 -6.29
C ASN A 78 -6.23 -24.80 -7.25
N ALA A 79 -6.79 -23.65 -6.85
CA ALA A 79 -7.73 -22.89 -7.68
C ALA A 79 -7.07 -22.43 -8.99
N VAL A 80 -5.85 -21.88 -8.89
CA VAL A 80 -5.07 -21.44 -10.05
C VAL A 80 -4.69 -22.62 -10.96
N ARG A 81 -4.25 -23.76 -10.42
CA ARG A 81 -3.92 -24.96 -11.21
C ARG A 81 -5.13 -25.46 -12.01
N LYS A 82 -6.33 -25.47 -11.42
CA LYS A 82 -7.58 -25.81 -12.13
C LYS A 82 -7.86 -24.84 -13.27
N GLN A 83 -7.72 -23.52 -13.01
CA GLN A 83 -7.96 -22.49 -14.03
C GLN A 83 -6.92 -22.55 -15.15
N LEU A 84 -5.65 -22.84 -14.87
CA LEU A 84 -4.61 -23.02 -15.88
C LEU A 84 -4.97 -24.06 -16.94
N ALA A 85 -5.63 -25.15 -16.54
CA ALA A 85 -6.10 -26.18 -17.47
C ALA A 85 -7.21 -25.68 -18.41
N ASN A 86 -7.93 -24.61 -18.05
CA ASN A 86 -9.01 -24.01 -18.83
C ASN A 86 -8.58 -22.78 -19.65
N GLY A 87 -7.33 -22.32 -19.48
CA GLY A 87 -6.77 -21.16 -20.16
C GLY A 87 -6.56 -19.96 -19.22
N THR A 88 -5.68 -19.05 -19.64
CA THR A 88 -5.13 -17.99 -18.77
C THR A 88 -5.67 -16.59 -19.07
N ALA A 89 -6.11 -16.33 -20.30
CA ALA A 89 -6.60 -15.02 -20.74
C ALA A 89 -7.52 -15.18 -21.96
N PHE A 90 -8.58 -14.39 -22.00
CA PHE A 90 -9.55 -14.40 -23.06
C PHE A 90 -9.93 -12.98 -23.49
N SER A 91 -10.29 -12.81 -24.75
CA SER A 91 -10.89 -11.56 -25.25
C SER A 91 -12.40 -11.45 -24.97
N LEU A 92 -12.93 -12.33 -24.14
CA LEU A 92 -14.34 -12.42 -23.73
C LEU A 92 -14.40 -12.48 -22.19
N ALA A 93 -15.55 -12.09 -21.64
CA ALA A 93 -15.79 -12.13 -20.20
C ALA A 93 -15.82 -13.57 -19.65
N THR A 94 -15.49 -13.70 -18.36
CA THR A 94 -15.53 -14.99 -17.64
C THR A 94 -16.38 -14.88 -16.37
N GLU A 95 -16.93 -15.98 -15.91
CA GLU A 95 -17.71 -16.03 -14.66
C GLU A 95 -16.86 -15.68 -13.42
N ALA A 96 -15.56 -15.99 -13.44
CA ALA A 96 -14.64 -15.70 -12.34
C ALA A 96 -14.58 -14.20 -11.99
N GLU A 97 -14.72 -13.31 -12.99
CA GLU A 97 -14.80 -11.87 -12.78
C GLU A 97 -16.04 -11.49 -11.97
N ILE A 98 -17.19 -12.09 -12.29
CA ILE A 98 -18.46 -11.84 -11.61
C ILE A 98 -18.39 -12.32 -10.17
N GLN A 99 -17.89 -13.54 -9.94
CA GLN A 99 -17.77 -14.14 -8.61
C GLN A 99 -16.93 -13.29 -7.66
N LEU A 100 -15.78 -12.81 -8.11
CA LEU A 100 -14.95 -11.93 -7.28
C LEU A 100 -15.61 -10.57 -7.06
N ALA A 101 -16.28 -10.00 -8.06
CA ALA A 101 -17.01 -8.74 -7.94
C ALA A 101 -18.15 -8.85 -6.91
N GLU A 102 -18.97 -9.89 -6.98
CA GLU A 102 -20.06 -10.16 -6.03
C GLU A 102 -19.53 -10.30 -4.61
N LEU A 103 -18.45 -11.05 -4.41
CA LEU A 103 -17.82 -11.23 -3.11
C LEU A 103 -17.32 -9.90 -2.53
N LEU A 104 -16.63 -9.09 -3.31
CA LEU A 104 -16.14 -7.78 -2.86
C LEU A 104 -17.28 -6.79 -2.57
N CYS A 105 -18.29 -6.71 -3.44
CA CYS A 105 -19.46 -5.86 -3.22
C CYS A 105 -20.26 -6.30 -1.97
N SER A 106 -20.33 -7.60 -1.68
CA SER A 106 -21.00 -8.07 -0.47
C SER A 106 -20.31 -7.65 0.83
N ARG A 107 -18.99 -7.44 0.79
CA ARG A 107 -18.17 -7.03 1.95
C ARG A 107 -18.11 -5.52 2.14
N ILE A 108 -18.22 -4.77 1.06
CA ILE A 108 -18.01 -3.32 1.02
C ILE A 108 -19.31 -2.64 0.63
N PRO A 109 -20.17 -2.26 1.59
CA PRO A 109 -21.52 -1.72 1.29
C PRO A 109 -21.51 -0.46 0.42
N THR A 110 -20.43 0.32 0.44
CA THR A 110 -20.24 1.50 -0.42
C THR A 110 -19.87 1.16 -1.86
N CYS A 111 -19.42 -0.06 -2.14
CA CYS A 111 -19.11 -0.56 -3.47
C CYS A 111 -20.32 -1.29 -4.06
N GLN A 112 -21.29 -0.54 -4.60
CA GLN A 112 -22.48 -1.10 -5.25
C GLN A 112 -22.14 -1.76 -6.61
N GLN A 113 -21.11 -1.27 -7.28
CA GLN A 113 -20.53 -1.84 -8.49
C GLN A 113 -19.02 -1.79 -8.41
N ILE A 114 -18.35 -2.69 -9.13
CA ILE A 114 -16.89 -2.76 -9.17
C ILE A 114 -16.40 -2.96 -10.60
N ARG A 115 -15.22 -2.43 -10.91
CA ARG A 115 -14.53 -2.62 -12.17
C ARG A 115 -13.06 -2.95 -11.93
N PHE A 116 -12.60 -4.05 -12.51
CA PHE A 116 -11.23 -4.51 -12.38
C PHE A 116 -10.25 -3.79 -13.31
N CYS A 117 -8.99 -3.81 -12.93
CA CYS A 117 -7.80 -3.42 -13.68
C CYS A 117 -6.60 -4.24 -13.17
N ASN A 118 -5.36 -3.89 -13.55
CA ASN A 118 -4.21 -4.79 -13.28
C ASN A 118 -3.31 -4.32 -12.13
N SER A 119 -3.56 -3.14 -11.57
CA SER A 119 -2.72 -2.59 -10.49
C SER A 119 -3.46 -1.56 -9.66
N GLY A 120 -2.94 -1.28 -8.44
CA GLY A 120 -3.42 -0.18 -7.63
C GLY A 120 -3.24 1.19 -8.30
N THR A 121 -2.18 1.37 -9.08
CA THR A 121 -1.97 2.58 -9.89
C THR A 121 -3.12 2.79 -10.89
N GLU A 122 -3.50 1.73 -11.62
CA GLU A 122 -4.63 1.81 -12.55
C GLU A 122 -5.96 2.05 -11.82
N ALA A 123 -6.14 1.46 -10.62
CA ALA A 123 -7.34 1.66 -9.81
C ALA A 123 -7.49 3.12 -9.37
N VAL A 124 -6.45 3.71 -8.80
CA VAL A 124 -6.46 5.13 -8.39
C VAL A 124 -6.60 6.05 -9.60
N MET A 125 -5.85 5.80 -10.68
CA MET A 125 -6.00 6.56 -11.93
C MET A 125 -7.43 6.50 -12.46
N GLY A 126 -8.04 5.32 -12.46
CA GLY A 126 -9.42 5.11 -12.91
C GLY A 126 -10.43 5.84 -12.01
N ALA A 127 -10.23 5.80 -10.68
CA ALA A 127 -11.08 6.52 -9.73
C ALA A 127 -11.00 8.04 -9.90
N ILE A 128 -9.81 8.60 -10.11
CA ILE A 128 -9.62 10.04 -10.42
C ILE A 128 -10.32 10.41 -11.73
N LYS A 129 -10.16 9.58 -12.80
CA LYS A 129 -10.84 9.81 -14.06
C LYS A 129 -12.37 9.74 -13.91
N ALA A 130 -12.87 8.78 -13.12
CA ALA A 130 -14.30 8.66 -12.86
C ALA A 130 -14.85 9.89 -12.11
N ALA A 131 -14.14 10.35 -11.08
CA ALA A 131 -14.53 11.55 -10.34
C ALA A 131 -14.55 12.79 -11.24
N ARG A 132 -13.54 12.98 -12.09
CA ARG A 132 -13.49 14.07 -13.06
C ARG A 132 -14.62 14.01 -14.09
N ALA A 133 -14.91 12.83 -14.60
CA ALA A 133 -15.98 12.63 -15.59
C ALA A 133 -17.38 12.86 -14.98
N PHE A 134 -17.60 12.38 -13.75
CA PHE A 134 -18.86 12.52 -13.04
C PHE A 134 -19.15 13.97 -12.65
N THR A 135 -18.15 14.67 -12.10
CA THR A 135 -18.30 16.06 -11.63
C THR A 135 -18.11 17.10 -12.75
N ASN A 136 -17.49 16.71 -13.86
CA ASN A 136 -16.99 17.61 -14.92
C ASN A 136 -16.03 18.68 -14.37
N ARG A 137 -15.12 18.29 -13.45
CA ARG A 137 -14.18 19.18 -12.76
C ARG A 137 -12.77 18.61 -12.81
N PRO A 138 -11.70 19.45 -12.89
CA PRO A 138 -10.34 18.96 -13.11
C PRO A 138 -9.56 18.66 -11.83
N ALA A 139 -9.77 19.42 -10.75
CA ALA A 139 -8.87 19.46 -9.60
C ALA A 139 -9.12 18.30 -8.61
N ILE A 140 -8.05 17.84 -7.97
CA ILE A 140 -8.08 16.90 -6.85
C ILE A 140 -7.33 17.47 -5.65
N ILE A 141 -7.73 17.05 -4.47
CA ILE A 141 -6.95 17.24 -3.23
C ILE A 141 -6.40 15.87 -2.82
N LYS A 142 -5.14 15.82 -2.41
CA LYS A 142 -4.52 14.62 -1.84
C LYS A 142 -3.65 14.96 -0.62
N ILE A 143 -3.25 13.93 0.11
CA ILE A 143 -2.39 14.08 1.29
C ILE A 143 -0.92 14.14 0.87
N GLU A 144 -0.14 15.06 1.47
CA GLU A 144 1.30 15.17 1.31
C GLU A 144 2.00 13.85 1.66
N GLY A 145 2.93 13.41 0.82
CA GLY A 145 3.69 12.17 1.03
C GLY A 145 2.92 10.87 0.84
N SER A 146 1.60 10.89 0.68
CA SER A 146 0.82 9.66 0.46
C SER A 146 1.09 9.06 -0.92
N TYR A 147 1.32 7.74 -0.94
CA TYR A 147 1.58 6.97 -2.16
C TYR A 147 0.29 6.36 -2.70
N HIS A 148 -0.03 6.71 -3.93
CA HIS A 148 -1.24 6.24 -4.63
C HIS A 148 -0.91 5.63 -6.01
N GLY A 149 0.26 5.04 -6.17
CA GLY A 149 0.78 4.55 -7.45
C GLY A 149 1.57 5.61 -8.21
N THR A 150 1.89 5.29 -9.47
CA THR A 150 2.79 6.08 -10.33
C THR A 150 2.04 6.84 -11.43
N TYR A 151 0.80 7.24 -11.18
CA TYR A 151 0.07 8.16 -12.03
C TYR A 151 0.41 9.59 -11.62
N ASP A 152 0.85 10.42 -12.55
CA ASP A 152 1.41 11.76 -12.31
C ASP A 152 0.63 12.60 -11.29
N HIS A 153 -0.71 12.70 -11.42
CA HIS A 153 -1.54 13.43 -10.46
C HIS A 153 -1.56 12.80 -9.07
N ALA A 154 -1.42 11.48 -8.98
CA ALA A 154 -1.46 10.75 -7.73
C ALA A 154 -0.10 10.73 -7.02
N GLU A 155 1.02 10.86 -7.78
CA GLU A 155 2.37 10.92 -7.21
C GLU A 155 2.85 12.34 -6.87
N ALA A 156 2.11 13.39 -7.22
CA ALA A 156 2.44 14.76 -6.84
C ALA A 156 2.71 14.85 -5.33
N SER A 157 3.80 15.52 -4.94
CA SER A 157 4.28 15.67 -3.57
C SER A 157 4.46 14.36 -2.79
N LEU A 158 4.85 13.27 -3.49
CA LEU A 158 5.17 11.99 -2.87
C LEU A 158 6.51 12.01 -2.13
N GLY A 159 7.48 12.76 -2.60
CA GLY A 159 8.85 12.81 -2.08
C GLY A 159 9.30 14.25 -1.82
N THR A 160 8.52 15.00 -1.04
CA THR A 160 8.90 16.33 -0.57
C THR A 160 9.90 16.24 0.58
N ASP A 161 10.66 17.31 0.78
CA ASP A 161 11.64 17.46 1.86
C ASP A 161 11.64 18.91 2.40
N PRO A 162 12.38 19.23 3.48
CA PRO A 162 12.41 20.54 4.07
C PRO A 162 12.74 21.71 3.12
N SER A 163 13.40 21.43 1.99
CA SER A 163 13.79 22.48 1.03
C SER A 163 12.65 22.86 0.07
N ASN A 164 11.59 22.03 -0.06
CA ASN A 164 10.60 22.21 -1.13
C ASN A 164 9.13 22.01 -0.72
N TRP A 165 8.82 21.57 0.49
CA TRP A 165 7.43 21.28 0.89
C TRP A 165 6.58 22.47 1.32
N GLY A 166 7.15 23.70 1.38
CA GLY A 166 6.44 24.89 1.82
C GLY A 166 6.17 24.94 3.33
N THR A 167 5.25 25.82 3.74
CA THR A 167 4.84 25.89 5.15
C THR A 167 3.84 24.78 5.52
N PRO A 168 3.69 24.43 6.82
CA PRO A 168 2.66 23.48 7.25
C PRO A 168 1.25 23.87 6.79
N ASP A 169 0.87 25.14 6.88
CA ASP A 169 -0.47 25.63 6.52
C ASP A 169 -0.67 25.74 4.99
N GLN A 170 0.43 25.76 4.22
CA GLN A 170 0.42 25.89 2.76
C GLN A 170 1.46 24.95 2.14
N PRO A 171 1.23 23.64 2.15
CA PRO A 171 2.08 22.70 1.44
C PRO A 171 2.14 23.04 -0.05
N ILE A 172 3.34 22.93 -0.63
CA ILE A 172 3.54 23.18 -2.05
C ILE A 172 3.37 21.87 -2.81
N THR A 173 2.55 21.90 -3.87
CA THR A 173 2.45 20.77 -4.79
C THR A 173 3.65 20.77 -5.72
N ILE A 174 4.42 19.68 -5.72
CA ILE A 174 5.58 19.51 -6.59
C ILE A 174 5.49 18.22 -7.41
N PRO A 175 6.02 18.19 -8.64
CA PRO A 175 6.16 16.95 -9.39
C PRO A 175 7.06 15.98 -8.65
N TYR A 176 6.75 14.68 -8.75
CA TYR A 176 7.63 13.61 -8.25
C TYR A 176 8.58 13.14 -9.35
N SER A 177 8.07 12.88 -10.55
CA SER A 177 8.86 12.47 -11.69
C SER A 177 9.42 13.68 -12.46
N THR A 178 10.69 13.60 -12.87
CA THR A 178 11.31 14.63 -13.69
C THR A 178 10.61 14.74 -15.05
N GLY A 179 10.27 15.97 -15.45
CA GLY A 179 9.61 16.23 -16.74
C GLY A 179 8.08 16.17 -16.69
N THR A 180 7.48 16.00 -15.54
CA THR A 180 6.03 16.17 -15.35
C THR A 180 5.63 17.62 -15.72
N PRO A 181 4.61 17.83 -16.55
CA PRO A 181 4.19 19.18 -16.95
C PRO A 181 3.67 20.00 -15.77
N ASP A 182 4.03 21.28 -15.69
CA ASP A 182 3.58 22.21 -14.64
C ASP A 182 2.04 22.31 -14.59
N SER A 183 1.35 22.30 -15.74
CA SER A 183 -0.11 22.31 -15.83
C SER A 183 -0.79 21.17 -15.09
N LEU A 184 -0.10 20.04 -14.92
CA LEU A 184 -0.61 18.91 -14.18
C LEU A 184 -0.58 19.16 -12.68
N VAL A 185 0.50 19.83 -12.19
CA VAL A 185 0.64 20.22 -10.78
C VAL A 185 -0.45 21.22 -10.37
N GLU A 186 -0.88 22.12 -11.27
CA GLU A 186 -1.94 23.10 -11.03
C GLU A 186 -3.33 22.46 -10.71
N GLU A 187 -3.52 21.22 -11.13
CA GLU A 187 -4.76 20.45 -10.88
C GLU A 187 -4.72 19.64 -9.59
N VAL A 188 -3.59 19.64 -8.86
CA VAL A 188 -3.42 18.90 -7.61
C VAL A 188 -3.16 19.85 -6.46
N VAL A 189 -3.98 19.78 -5.43
CA VAL A 189 -3.77 20.52 -4.19
C VAL A 189 -3.37 19.52 -3.10
N VAL A 190 -2.33 19.86 -2.34
CA VAL A 190 -1.81 19.00 -1.28
C VAL A 190 -2.17 19.58 0.09
N VAL A 191 -2.56 18.71 1.01
CA VAL A 191 -2.85 19.04 2.42
C VAL A 191 -2.12 18.06 3.33
N GLN A 192 -1.95 18.40 4.58
CA GLN A 192 -1.36 17.50 5.56
C GLN A 192 -2.39 16.50 6.09
N PHE A 193 -1.93 15.31 6.47
CA PHE A 193 -2.75 14.30 7.13
C PHE A 193 -3.19 14.81 8.51
N ASN A 194 -4.42 14.57 8.91
CA ASN A 194 -5.05 15.01 10.16
C ASN A 194 -5.13 16.56 10.35
N ASP A 195 -4.83 17.33 9.31
CA ASP A 195 -5.04 18.80 9.34
C ASP A 195 -6.49 19.14 8.96
N VAL A 196 -7.35 19.18 9.96
CA VAL A 196 -8.79 19.52 9.82
C VAL A 196 -8.99 20.91 9.22
N THR A 197 -8.23 21.89 9.67
CA THR A 197 -8.33 23.27 9.20
C THR A 197 -7.86 23.38 7.77
N GLY A 198 -6.67 22.88 7.47
CA GLY A 198 -6.07 22.96 6.15
C GLY A 198 -6.89 22.25 5.08
N VAL A 199 -7.44 21.06 5.38
CA VAL A 199 -8.29 20.34 4.42
C VAL A 199 -9.62 21.06 4.17
N THR A 200 -10.23 21.64 5.21
CA THR A 200 -11.46 22.41 5.09
C THR A 200 -11.26 23.66 4.23
N GLU A 201 -10.22 24.42 4.50
CA GLU A 201 -9.86 25.62 3.71
C GLU A 201 -9.51 25.26 2.27
N ALA A 202 -8.76 24.17 2.04
CA ALA A 202 -8.41 23.71 0.71
C ALA A 202 -9.66 23.32 -0.10
N ILE A 203 -10.60 22.57 0.49
CA ILE A 203 -11.86 22.17 -0.17
C ILE A 203 -12.67 23.43 -0.59
N HIS A 204 -12.83 24.40 0.31
CA HIS A 204 -13.57 25.62 0.00
C HIS A 204 -12.84 26.50 -1.03
N ARG A 205 -11.52 26.62 -0.93
CA ARG A 205 -10.69 27.39 -1.87
C ARG A 205 -10.76 26.83 -3.29
N VAL A 206 -10.65 25.51 -3.44
CA VAL A 206 -10.79 24.83 -4.75
C VAL A 206 -12.23 24.89 -5.26
N GLY A 207 -13.19 24.72 -4.35
CA GLY A 207 -14.62 24.94 -4.56
C GLY A 207 -15.17 24.21 -5.79
N SER A 208 -15.77 24.95 -6.70
CA SER A 208 -16.42 24.39 -7.91
C SER A 208 -15.46 23.72 -8.89
N ARG A 209 -14.14 23.81 -8.73
CA ARG A 209 -13.15 23.10 -9.54
C ARG A 209 -12.82 21.71 -8.99
N LEU A 210 -13.17 21.41 -7.71
CA LEU A 210 -12.81 20.18 -7.04
C LEU A 210 -13.63 19.00 -7.56
N ALA A 211 -12.95 18.02 -8.15
CA ALA A 211 -13.54 16.73 -8.54
C ALA A 211 -13.60 15.77 -7.37
N ALA A 212 -12.50 15.62 -6.64
CA ALA A 212 -12.43 14.71 -5.49
C ALA A 212 -11.33 15.06 -4.48
N VAL A 213 -11.50 14.55 -3.26
CA VAL A 213 -10.43 14.34 -2.30
C VAL A 213 -10.01 12.86 -2.35
N LEU A 214 -8.71 12.61 -2.50
CA LEU A 214 -8.09 11.28 -2.48
C LEU A 214 -7.46 11.04 -1.12
N LEU A 215 -7.97 10.06 -0.40
CA LEU A 215 -7.56 9.74 0.97
C LEU A 215 -7.14 8.27 1.09
N ASP A 216 -5.93 8.02 1.60
CA ASP A 216 -5.52 6.73 2.18
C ASP A 216 -5.69 6.83 3.71
N PRO A 217 -6.52 5.99 4.35
CA PRO A 217 -6.76 6.09 5.80
C PRO A 217 -5.60 5.53 6.65
N MET A 218 -4.62 4.85 6.03
CA MET A 218 -3.42 4.29 6.70
C MET A 218 -2.18 4.52 5.83
N PRO A 219 -1.79 5.78 5.55
CA PRO A 219 -0.79 6.08 4.55
C PRO A 219 0.62 5.68 5.02
N SER A 220 1.17 4.63 4.40
CA SER A 220 2.43 4.01 4.82
C SER A 220 3.62 4.98 4.80
N ARG A 221 3.70 5.87 3.81
CA ARG A 221 4.79 6.85 3.71
C ARG A 221 4.63 8.04 4.65
N VAL A 222 3.41 8.36 5.07
CA VAL A 222 3.11 9.37 6.09
C VAL A 222 3.47 8.89 7.51
N GLY A 223 3.80 7.63 7.66
CA GLY A 223 4.20 7.08 8.95
C GLY A 223 3.17 6.17 9.61
N MET A 224 2.07 5.86 8.96
CA MET A 224 0.96 5.08 9.52
C MET A 224 0.38 5.66 10.82
N PRO A 225 0.19 6.98 10.96
CA PRO A 225 -0.51 7.53 12.10
C PRO A 225 -1.98 7.09 12.10
N ALA A 226 -2.60 7.08 13.27
CA ALA A 226 -4.04 6.89 13.36
C ALA A 226 -4.77 8.05 12.69
N ILE A 227 -5.77 7.76 11.87
CA ILE A 227 -6.61 8.79 11.26
C ILE A 227 -7.59 9.36 12.32
N GLU A 228 -7.71 10.68 12.37
CA GLU A 228 -8.62 11.35 13.30
C GLU A 228 -10.04 11.39 12.73
N GLN A 229 -11.03 11.08 13.57
CA GLN A 229 -12.43 11.12 13.16
C GLN A 229 -12.87 12.51 12.65
N ALA A 230 -12.38 13.57 13.31
CA ALA A 230 -12.65 14.95 12.89
C ALA A 230 -12.12 15.27 11.48
N PHE A 231 -10.99 14.66 11.07
CA PHE A 231 -10.44 14.81 9.73
C PHE A 231 -11.30 14.12 8.67
N ILE A 232 -11.78 12.91 8.97
CA ILE A 232 -12.73 12.17 8.11
C ILE A 232 -14.00 13.00 7.91
N GLU A 233 -14.58 13.50 9.00
CA GLU A 233 -15.81 14.30 9.00
C GLU A 233 -15.64 15.62 8.21
N ALA A 234 -14.51 16.30 8.38
CA ALA A 234 -14.21 17.52 7.64
C ALA A 234 -14.14 17.27 6.13
N ILE A 235 -13.45 16.19 5.71
CA ILE A 235 -13.38 15.80 4.29
C ILE A 235 -14.79 15.42 3.78
N ARG A 236 -15.53 14.58 4.49
CA ARG A 236 -16.84 14.11 4.01
C ARG A 236 -17.85 15.26 3.90
N THR A 237 -17.91 16.12 4.92
CA THR A 237 -18.80 17.30 4.92
C THR A 237 -18.38 18.26 3.81
N GLY A 238 -17.12 18.65 3.77
CA GLY A 238 -16.64 19.60 2.78
C GLY A 238 -16.82 19.12 1.33
N THR A 239 -16.57 17.82 1.05
CA THR A 239 -16.80 17.29 -0.31
C THR A 239 -18.28 17.33 -0.69
N ARG A 240 -19.21 17.01 0.24
CA ARG A 240 -20.66 17.12 0.01
C ARG A 240 -21.09 18.57 -0.24
N ASP A 241 -20.59 19.51 0.54
CA ASP A 241 -20.95 20.94 0.44
C ASP A 241 -20.57 21.54 -0.92
N VAL A 242 -19.43 21.16 -1.48
CA VAL A 242 -18.99 21.65 -2.80
C VAL A 242 -19.41 20.74 -3.95
N GLY A 243 -20.05 19.60 -3.68
CA GLY A 243 -20.46 18.61 -4.70
C GLY A 243 -19.26 17.90 -5.34
N ALA A 244 -18.19 17.69 -4.60
CA ALA A 244 -17.04 16.86 -4.95
C ALA A 244 -17.19 15.43 -4.42
N LEU A 245 -16.36 14.50 -4.88
CA LEU A 245 -16.38 13.11 -4.40
C LEU A 245 -15.27 12.85 -3.37
N LEU A 246 -15.48 11.83 -2.53
CA LEU A 246 -14.43 11.22 -1.71
C LEU A 246 -13.98 9.92 -2.38
N ILE A 247 -12.71 9.85 -2.77
CA ILE A 247 -12.04 8.63 -3.23
C ILE A 247 -11.24 8.08 -2.05
N LEU A 248 -11.53 6.85 -1.64
CA LEU A 248 -10.77 6.15 -0.61
C LEU A 248 -9.79 5.17 -1.27
N ASP A 249 -8.51 5.33 -0.99
CA ASP A 249 -7.48 4.37 -1.39
C ASP A 249 -7.33 3.30 -0.32
N GLU A 250 -7.92 2.14 -0.57
CA GLU A 250 -7.81 0.96 0.28
C GLU A 250 -6.85 -0.10 -0.30
N VAL A 251 -5.94 0.29 -1.13
CA VAL A 251 -4.94 -0.63 -1.71
C VAL A 251 -4.10 -1.32 -0.63
N ILE A 252 -3.80 -0.63 0.48
CA ILE A 252 -3.16 -1.22 1.67
C ILE A 252 -4.20 -1.48 2.76
N SER A 253 -5.00 -0.51 3.09
CA SER A 253 -5.83 -0.48 4.27
C SER A 253 -7.03 -1.45 4.24
N PHE A 254 -7.37 -2.02 3.06
CA PHE A 254 -8.40 -3.05 2.96
C PHE A 254 -8.09 -4.29 3.83
N ARG A 255 -6.81 -4.54 4.15
CA ARG A 255 -6.39 -5.63 5.03
C ARG A 255 -6.62 -5.38 6.54
N LEU A 256 -7.12 -4.22 6.95
CA LEU A 256 -7.35 -3.89 8.36
C LEU A 256 -8.62 -4.51 8.93
N ALA A 257 -9.65 -4.71 8.11
CA ALA A 257 -10.93 -5.29 8.54
C ALA A 257 -11.61 -6.02 7.38
N HIS A 258 -12.62 -6.83 7.68
CA HIS A 258 -13.38 -7.61 6.70
C HIS A 258 -14.02 -6.74 5.61
N GLY A 259 -14.52 -5.56 5.97
CA GLY A 259 -15.06 -4.54 5.05
C GLY A 259 -14.10 -3.39 4.74
N GLY A 260 -12.78 -3.58 5.00
CA GLY A 260 -11.76 -2.55 4.81
C GLY A 260 -11.71 -1.52 5.94
N ALA A 261 -10.75 -0.59 5.86
CA ALA A 261 -10.63 0.50 6.82
C ALA A 261 -11.86 1.40 6.84
N GLN A 262 -12.60 1.50 5.74
CA GLN A 262 -13.85 2.24 5.70
C GLN A 262 -14.88 1.72 6.71
N SER A 263 -14.97 0.40 6.91
CA SER A 263 -15.84 -0.20 7.92
C SER A 263 -15.34 0.03 9.34
N LEU A 264 -14.02 0.06 9.54
CA LEU A 264 -13.40 0.29 10.84
C LEU A 264 -13.59 1.73 11.34
N HIS A 265 -13.50 2.70 10.43
CA HIS A 265 -13.55 4.13 10.74
C HIS A 265 -14.86 4.81 10.36
N ASN A 266 -15.88 4.05 9.92
CA ASN A 266 -17.16 4.56 9.43
C ASN A 266 -17.00 5.61 8.32
N ILE A 267 -16.10 5.36 7.38
CA ILE A 267 -15.89 6.23 6.21
C ILE A 267 -16.91 5.82 5.13
N GLU A 268 -17.60 6.79 4.55
CA GLU A 268 -18.55 6.60 3.45
C GLU A 268 -17.96 7.22 2.15
N PRO A 269 -17.04 6.56 1.45
CA PRO A 269 -16.51 7.07 0.18
C PRO A 269 -17.55 6.96 -0.94
N ASP A 270 -17.35 7.77 -1.98
CA ASP A 270 -18.09 7.67 -3.23
C ASP A 270 -17.45 6.66 -4.19
N LEU A 271 -16.11 6.55 -4.13
CA LEU A 271 -15.29 5.58 -4.86
C LEU A 271 -14.22 4.98 -3.93
N THR A 272 -13.92 3.72 -4.13
CA THR A 272 -12.85 3.00 -3.42
C THR A 272 -11.90 2.35 -4.41
N ALA A 273 -10.59 2.61 -4.28
CA ALA A 273 -9.55 1.92 -5.02
C ALA A 273 -9.06 0.71 -4.21
N LEU A 274 -9.01 -0.46 -4.84
CA LEU A 274 -8.61 -1.73 -4.25
C LEU A 274 -7.48 -2.37 -5.07
N ALA A 275 -6.62 -3.15 -4.43
CA ALA A 275 -5.59 -3.97 -5.08
C ALA A 275 -5.03 -5.01 -4.09
N LYS A 276 -3.79 -5.47 -4.33
CA LYS A 276 -3.01 -6.30 -3.41
C LYS A 276 -3.75 -7.56 -2.96
N ILE A 277 -4.28 -7.57 -1.73
CA ILE A 277 -4.88 -8.78 -1.14
C ILE A 277 -6.05 -9.34 -1.94
N ILE A 278 -6.77 -8.49 -2.70
CA ILE A 278 -7.90 -8.94 -3.52
C ILE A 278 -7.49 -9.79 -4.73
N GLY A 279 -6.21 -9.92 -5.02
CA GLY A 279 -5.67 -10.70 -6.13
C GLY A 279 -5.03 -12.04 -5.75
N GLY A 280 -4.99 -12.39 -4.44
CA GLY A 280 -4.40 -13.66 -4.01
C GLY A 280 -2.94 -13.84 -4.42
N GLY A 281 -2.14 -12.76 -4.45
CA GLY A 281 -0.74 -12.76 -4.89
C GLY A 281 -0.54 -12.48 -6.38
N PHE A 282 -1.61 -12.33 -7.17
CA PHE A 282 -1.55 -11.99 -8.59
C PHE A 282 -1.81 -10.51 -8.85
N PRO A 283 -1.35 -9.96 -10.01
CA PRO A 283 -1.56 -8.57 -10.38
C PRO A 283 -3.03 -8.22 -10.49
N VAL A 284 -3.50 -7.24 -9.71
CA VAL A 284 -4.89 -6.80 -9.67
C VAL A 284 -5.00 -5.35 -9.23
N GLY A 285 -6.03 -4.69 -9.71
CA GLY A 285 -6.61 -3.48 -9.17
C GLY A 285 -8.10 -3.50 -9.39
N ALA A 286 -8.84 -2.71 -8.64
CA ALA A 286 -10.28 -2.51 -8.84
C ALA A 286 -10.72 -1.13 -8.37
N ILE A 287 -11.76 -0.61 -9.03
CA ILE A 287 -12.48 0.59 -8.62
C ILE A 287 -13.89 0.14 -8.26
N GLY A 288 -14.27 0.34 -7.00
CA GLY A 288 -15.64 0.12 -6.54
C GLY A 288 -16.27 1.44 -6.12
N GLY A 289 -17.60 1.52 -6.10
CA GLY A 289 -18.27 2.71 -5.62
C GLY A 289 -19.77 2.73 -5.87
N ARG A 290 -20.36 3.90 -5.65
CA ARG A 290 -21.76 4.17 -5.91
C ARG A 290 -22.09 3.91 -7.37
N SER A 291 -23.25 3.28 -7.63
CA SER A 291 -23.67 2.90 -8.99
C SER A 291 -23.79 4.10 -9.93
N ASP A 292 -24.33 5.23 -9.45
CA ASP A 292 -24.48 6.45 -10.24
C ASP A 292 -23.12 7.06 -10.67
N VAL A 293 -22.10 6.93 -9.83
CA VAL A 293 -20.73 7.36 -10.19
C VAL A 293 -20.08 6.34 -11.13
N MET A 294 -20.29 5.03 -10.88
CA MET A 294 -19.73 3.95 -11.72
C MET A 294 -20.31 3.92 -13.14
N ASP A 295 -21.48 4.51 -13.35
CA ASP A 295 -22.10 4.65 -14.69
C ASP A 295 -21.22 5.38 -15.72
N VAL A 296 -20.21 6.15 -15.27
CA VAL A 296 -19.24 6.78 -16.19
C VAL A 296 -18.41 5.77 -17.00
N PHE A 297 -18.33 4.54 -16.50
CA PHE A 297 -17.66 3.42 -17.18
C PHE A 297 -18.57 2.65 -18.13
N ALA A 298 -19.88 2.87 -18.07
CA ALA A 298 -20.85 2.19 -18.90
C ALA A 298 -21.06 2.90 -20.24
N ALA A 299 -21.23 2.13 -21.32
CA ALA A 299 -21.67 2.66 -22.60
C ALA A 299 -23.19 2.86 -22.60
N VAL A 300 -23.65 4.07 -22.81
CA VAL A 300 -25.07 4.40 -22.82
C VAL A 300 -25.58 4.53 -24.25
N LYS A 301 -26.59 3.70 -24.63
CA LYS A 301 -27.34 3.80 -25.93
C LYS A 301 -26.45 3.97 -27.16
N GLY A 302 -25.40 3.16 -27.29
CA GLY A 302 -24.50 3.20 -28.45
C GLY A 302 -23.44 4.30 -28.42
N ASN A 303 -23.42 5.13 -27.42
CA ASN A 303 -22.36 6.09 -27.17
C ASN A 303 -21.19 5.44 -26.38
N ARG A 304 -19.99 5.93 -26.63
CA ARG A 304 -18.80 5.54 -25.87
C ARG A 304 -18.96 5.91 -24.38
N ALA A 305 -18.49 5.06 -23.46
CA ALA A 305 -18.40 5.40 -22.04
C ALA A 305 -17.64 6.72 -21.82
N ALA A 306 -18.04 7.51 -20.84
CA ALA A 306 -17.34 8.75 -20.48
C ALA A 306 -15.88 8.47 -20.06
N VAL A 307 -15.66 7.35 -19.36
CA VAL A 307 -14.33 6.83 -19.01
C VAL A 307 -14.16 5.44 -19.64
N PRO A 308 -13.69 5.35 -20.89
CA PRO A 308 -13.38 4.06 -21.48
C PRO A 308 -12.24 3.40 -20.71
N SER A 309 -12.39 2.13 -20.41
CA SER A 309 -11.33 1.33 -19.80
C SER A 309 -10.99 0.15 -20.71
N GLY A 310 -9.75 -0.26 -20.66
CA GLY A 310 -9.20 -1.38 -21.41
C GLY A 310 -7.98 -1.92 -20.68
N GLY A 311 -7.42 -2.98 -21.20
CA GLY A 311 -6.25 -3.66 -20.66
C GLY A 311 -6.33 -5.12 -21.05
N THR A 312 -5.33 -5.62 -21.77
CA THR A 312 -5.34 -6.97 -22.34
C THR A 312 -5.54 -8.05 -21.28
N PHE A 313 -5.03 -7.81 -20.06
CA PHE A 313 -5.10 -8.76 -18.95
C PHE A 313 -6.09 -8.37 -17.85
N THR A 314 -6.86 -7.31 -18.05
CA THR A 314 -7.89 -6.88 -17.10
C THR A 314 -8.89 -8.01 -16.88
N ALA A 315 -9.17 -8.32 -15.61
CA ALA A 315 -10.08 -9.38 -15.19
C ALA A 315 -9.73 -10.77 -15.79
N ASN A 316 -8.45 -11.06 -16.01
CA ASN A 316 -8.06 -12.38 -16.48
C ASN A 316 -8.47 -13.47 -15.47
N PRO A 317 -8.90 -14.65 -15.93
CA PRO A 317 -9.49 -15.66 -15.06
C PRO A 317 -8.51 -16.24 -14.03
N ILE A 318 -7.19 -16.19 -14.28
CA ILE A 318 -6.19 -16.63 -13.29
C ILE A 318 -6.23 -15.71 -12.06
N THR A 319 -6.12 -14.40 -12.28
CA THR A 319 -6.15 -13.42 -11.19
C THR A 319 -7.51 -13.40 -10.48
N MET A 320 -8.61 -13.48 -11.23
CA MET A 320 -9.95 -13.47 -10.63
C MET A 320 -10.18 -14.71 -9.76
N THR A 321 -9.78 -15.89 -10.24
CA THR A 321 -9.88 -17.14 -9.48
C THR A 321 -8.97 -17.14 -8.23
N ALA A 322 -7.73 -16.65 -8.37
CA ALA A 322 -6.82 -16.52 -7.24
C ALA A 322 -7.34 -15.54 -6.19
N GLY A 323 -7.85 -14.39 -6.64
CA GLY A 323 -8.46 -13.39 -5.78
C GLY A 323 -9.69 -13.91 -5.05
N PHE A 324 -10.57 -14.61 -5.75
CA PHE A 324 -11.75 -15.24 -5.15
C PHE A 324 -11.35 -16.25 -4.07
N ALA A 325 -10.43 -17.17 -4.38
CA ALA A 325 -9.94 -18.17 -3.44
C ALA A 325 -9.26 -17.55 -2.21
N CYS A 326 -8.53 -16.44 -2.40
CA CYS A 326 -7.94 -15.70 -1.29
C CYS A 326 -9.01 -15.03 -0.43
N MET A 327 -9.90 -14.28 -1.07
CA MET A 327 -10.90 -13.50 -0.34
C MET A 327 -11.93 -14.39 0.37
N GLU A 328 -12.28 -15.55 -0.19
CA GLU A 328 -13.21 -16.49 0.43
C GLU A 328 -12.69 -17.03 1.76
N GLN A 329 -11.37 -17.23 1.90
CA GLN A 329 -10.73 -17.68 3.14
C GLN A 329 -10.66 -16.58 4.22
N LEU A 330 -10.78 -15.30 3.86
CA LEU A 330 -10.66 -14.18 4.78
C LEU A 330 -11.99 -13.88 5.48
N HIS A 331 -12.24 -14.55 6.61
CA HIS A 331 -13.38 -14.32 7.48
C HIS A 331 -13.10 -13.20 8.50
N GLN A 332 -14.13 -12.76 9.23
CA GLN A 332 -13.98 -11.77 10.31
C GLN A 332 -12.87 -12.18 11.30
N SER A 333 -12.82 -13.45 11.71
CA SER A 333 -11.82 -14.00 12.62
C SER A 333 -10.39 -13.92 12.07
N SER A 334 -10.20 -13.90 10.75
CA SER A 334 -8.88 -13.72 10.12
C SER A 334 -8.33 -12.33 10.41
N PHE A 335 -9.18 -11.30 10.32
CA PHE A 335 -8.78 -9.92 10.62
C PHE A 335 -8.56 -9.71 12.13
N GLU A 336 -9.35 -10.34 12.97
CA GLU A 336 -9.17 -10.36 14.44
C GLU A 336 -7.82 -10.99 14.81
N ARG A 337 -7.45 -12.12 14.17
CA ARG A 337 -6.12 -12.74 14.34
C ARG A 337 -5.00 -11.82 13.88
N LEU A 338 -5.13 -11.18 12.71
CA LEU A 338 -4.15 -10.24 12.17
C LEU A 338 -3.95 -9.03 13.11
N ASP A 339 -5.01 -8.50 13.69
CA ASP A 339 -4.93 -7.41 14.65
C ASP A 339 -4.24 -7.86 15.95
N GLN A 340 -4.57 -9.04 16.45
CA GLN A 340 -3.96 -9.63 17.63
C GLN A 340 -2.44 -9.77 17.48
N ILE A 341 -1.97 -10.42 16.39
CA ILE A 341 -0.53 -10.62 16.16
C ILE A 341 0.20 -9.30 15.88
N GLY A 342 -0.44 -8.37 15.18
CA GLY A 342 0.12 -7.05 14.93
C GLY A 342 0.26 -6.23 16.22
N THR A 343 -0.72 -6.31 17.13
CA THR A 343 -0.65 -5.68 18.45
C THR A 343 0.49 -6.27 19.27
N GLN A 344 0.63 -7.60 19.31
CA GLN A 344 1.76 -8.27 20.00
C GLN A 344 3.12 -7.78 19.47
N VAL A 345 3.26 -7.63 18.16
CA VAL A 345 4.50 -7.12 17.55
C VAL A 345 4.73 -5.66 17.94
N ARG A 346 3.73 -4.78 17.82
CA ARG A 346 3.89 -3.36 18.18
C ARG A 346 4.24 -3.16 19.65
N GLU A 347 3.55 -3.86 20.57
CA GLU A 347 3.86 -3.82 22.01
C GLU A 347 5.24 -4.40 22.31
N GLY A 348 5.60 -5.51 21.67
CA GLY A 348 6.93 -6.13 21.79
C GLY A 348 8.05 -5.20 21.31
N LEU A 349 7.87 -4.50 20.19
CA LEU A 349 8.83 -3.51 19.69
C LEU A 349 9.01 -2.35 20.67
N VAL A 350 7.92 -1.82 21.24
CA VAL A 350 7.99 -0.77 22.28
C VAL A 350 8.81 -1.25 23.49
N ALA A 351 8.58 -2.49 23.94
CA ALA A 351 9.34 -3.08 25.05
C ALA A 351 10.83 -3.24 24.71
N VAL A 352 11.17 -3.64 23.48
CA VAL A 352 12.55 -3.74 23.00
C VAL A 352 13.22 -2.37 22.98
N PHE A 353 12.56 -1.34 22.45
CA PHE A 353 13.10 0.02 22.40
C PHE A 353 13.38 0.56 23.82
N ALA A 354 12.45 0.35 24.75
CA ALA A 354 12.62 0.73 26.15
C ALA A 354 13.79 -0.02 26.81
N LYS A 355 13.94 -1.32 26.57
CA LYS A 355 15.04 -2.15 27.07
C LYS A 355 16.41 -1.64 26.58
N GLN A 356 16.49 -1.22 25.32
CA GLN A 356 17.71 -0.70 24.69
C GLN A 356 17.95 0.80 25.00
N SER A 357 17.04 1.44 25.78
CA SER A 357 17.10 2.89 26.08
C SER A 357 17.13 3.76 24.84
N LEU A 358 16.39 3.37 23.78
CA LEU A 358 16.31 4.07 22.52
C LEU A 358 15.03 4.91 22.44
N ASP A 359 15.18 6.11 21.92
CA ASP A 359 14.09 7.05 21.62
C ASP A 359 13.39 6.70 20.28
N TRP A 360 13.03 5.43 20.13
CA TRP A 360 12.34 4.91 18.96
C TRP A 360 10.87 4.70 19.25
N GLN A 361 10.05 4.70 18.21
CA GLN A 361 8.62 4.43 18.32
C GLN A 361 8.11 3.52 17.20
N VAL A 362 6.91 3.01 17.38
CA VAL A 362 6.21 2.19 16.39
C VAL A 362 4.79 2.70 16.22
N THR A 363 4.33 2.82 14.98
CA THR A 363 2.96 3.15 14.59
C THR A 363 2.34 2.00 13.80
N GLY A 364 1.06 2.08 13.47
CA GLY A 364 0.36 1.08 12.66
C GLY A 364 -0.92 0.57 13.31
N ALA A 365 -1.65 -0.27 12.58
CA ALA A 365 -2.88 -0.93 13.02
C ALA A 365 -3.06 -2.28 12.32
N GLY A 366 -3.94 -3.13 12.85
CA GLY A 366 -4.10 -4.48 12.34
C GLY A 366 -2.75 -5.21 12.33
N SER A 367 -2.42 -5.88 11.25
CA SER A 367 -1.13 -6.55 11.07
C SER A 367 0.00 -5.66 10.56
N LEU A 368 -0.23 -4.35 10.45
CA LEU A 368 0.74 -3.38 9.96
C LEU A 368 1.50 -2.74 11.12
N PHE A 369 2.80 -2.47 10.90
CA PHE A 369 3.62 -1.67 11.78
C PHE A 369 4.64 -0.84 10.99
N ARG A 370 5.05 0.28 11.57
CA ARG A 370 6.18 1.07 11.06
C ARG A 370 7.05 1.54 12.23
N VAL A 371 8.32 1.24 12.15
CA VAL A 371 9.36 1.66 13.11
C VAL A 371 9.87 3.04 12.71
N HIS A 372 10.04 3.92 13.69
CA HIS A 372 10.62 5.25 13.53
C HIS A 372 11.81 5.41 14.49
N PRO A 373 13.00 5.84 14.00
CA PRO A 373 14.21 5.96 14.81
C PRO A 373 14.26 7.30 15.61
N HIS A 374 13.11 7.79 16.07
CA HIS A 374 12.95 9.07 16.77
C HIS A 374 11.66 9.09 17.60
N GLN A 375 11.56 10.04 18.54
CA GLN A 375 10.38 10.28 19.39
C GLN A 375 9.42 11.36 18.88
N ARG A 376 9.69 12.00 17.74
CA ARG A 376 8.75 12.97 17.17
C ARG A 376 7.39 12.32 16.99
N VAL A 377 6.32 12.90 17.56
CA VAL A 377 4.97 12.37 17.38
C VAL A 377 4.62 12.38 15.90
N VAL A 378 4.29 11.22 15.35
CA VAL A 378 4.03 11.05 13.92
C VAL A 378 2.55 11.28 13.66
N ASN A 379 2.18 12.45 13.14
CA ASN A 379 0.84 12.81 12.70
C ASN A 379 0.78 13.13 11.22
N THR A 380 1.88 13.61 10.65
CA THR A 380 1.98 14.06 9.26
C THR A 380 3.17 13.40 8.55
N TYR A 381 3.24 13.57 7.24
CA TYR A 381 4.39 13.12 6.44
C TYR A 381 5.71 13.76 6.93
N ARG A 382 5.67 15.02 7.31
CA ARG A 382 6.85 15.77 7.76
C ARG A 382 7.40 15.26 9.09
N ASP A 383 6.53 14.77 9.96
CA ASP A 383 6.95 14.15 11.23
C ASP A 383 7.64 12.80 11.00
N ALA A 384 7.20 12.06 9.97
CA ALA A 384 7.76 10.77 9.60
C ALA A 384 8.97 10.87 8.64
N HIS A 385 9.29 12.09 8.18
CA HIS A 385 10.45 12.31 7.32
C HIS A 385 11.74 12.09 8.12
N LEU A 386 12.65 11.32 7.54
CA LEU A 386 13.94 10.99 8.14
C LEU A 386 15.02 11.93 7.58
N ASP A 387 15.86 12.46 8.45
CA ASP A 387 17.07 13.14 8.03
C ASP A 387 18.15 12.16 7.57
N SER A 388 19.31 12.66 7.15
CA SER A 388 20.40 11.83 6.62
C SER A 388 20.94 10.82 7.62
N ASP A 389 21.01 11.20 8.91
CA ASP A 389 21.56 10.35 9.97
C ASP A 389 20.54 9.26 10.33
N GLU A 390 19.26 9.61 10.42
CA GLU A 390 18.15 8.69 10.64
C GLU A 390 18.02 7.69 9.47
N VAL A 391 18.23 8.13 8.23
CA VAL A 391 18.26 7.24 7.05
C VAL A 391 19.41 6.24 7.16
N ALA A 392 20.63 6.71 7.46
CA ALA A 392 21.79 5.84 7.62
C ALA A 392 21.60 4.82 8.77
N LEU A 393 20.96 5.26 9.87
CA LEU A 393 20.62 4.42 11.00
C LEU A 393 19.62 3.31 10.59
N MET A 394 18.59 3.65 9.84
CA MET A 394 17.60 2.68 9.34
C MET A 394 18.21 1.70 8.32
N GLU A 395 19.12 2.15 7.45
CA GLU A 395 19.84 1.26 6.54
C GLU A 395 20.73 0.26 7.32
N SER A 396 21.47 0.72 8.33
CA SER A 396 22.26 -0.14 9.21
C SER A 396 21.38 -1.15 9.95
N PHE A 397 20.25 -0.69 10.49
CA PHE A 397 19.29 -1.54 11.19
C PHE A 397 18.71 -2.62 10.26
N GLN A 398 18.31 -2.26 9.04
CA GLN A 398 17.82 -3.22 8.04
C GLN A 398 18.87 -4.30 7.72
N HIS A 399 20.12 -3.93 7.50
CA HIS A 399 21.19 -4.90 7.23
C HIS A 399 21.35 -5.90 8.39
N ARG A 400 21.31 -5.41 9.64
CA ARG A 400 21.45 -6.27 10.81
C ARG A 400 20.25 -7.22 11.00
N LEU A 401 19.06 -6.80 10.59
CA LEU A 401 17.88 -7.67 10.57
C LEU A 401 18.02 -8.78 9.52
N LEU A 402 18.53 -8.45 8.32
CA LEU A 402 18.78 -9.45 7.28
C LEU A 402 19.79 -10.50 7.76
N GLU A 403 20.85 -10.11 8.46
CA GLU A 403 21.79 -11.05 9.10
C GLU A 403 21.09 -11.98 10.12
N ARG A 404 19.95 -11.57 10.68
CA ARG A 404 19.15 -12.28 11.68
C ARG A 404 17.88 -12.89 11.11
N GLU A 405 17.88 -13.13 9.80
CA GLU A 405 16.79 -13.83 9.12
C GLU A 405 15.43 -13.08 9.20
N VAL A 406 15.44 -11.74 9.25
CA VAL A 406 14.22 -10.92 9.24
C VAL A 406 14.29 -9.89 8.11
N TYR A 407 13.21 -9.78 7.34
CA TYR A 407 13.08 -8.81 6.25
C TYR A 407 11.82 -7.94 6.41
N PHE A 408 12.01 -6.63 6.49
CA PHE A 408 10.98 -5.61 6.23
C PHE A 408 11.57 -4.40 5.50
N SER A 409 10.74 -3.45 5.09
CA SER A 409 11.19 -2.36 4.21
C SER A 409 12.24 -1.46 4.86
N GLY A 410 13.15 -0.89 4.06
CA GLY A 410 14.23 -0.02 4.55
C GLY A 410 13.75 1.25 5.26
N TYR A 411 12.50 1.70 5.02
CA TYR A 411 11.90 2.82 5.74
C TYR A 411 11.10 2.41 6.99
N GLY A 412 11.30 1.18 7.48
CA GLY A 412 10.75 0.71 8.74
C GLY A 412 9.35 0.10 8.70
N MET A 413 8.70 0.04 7.52
CA MET A 413 7.38 -0.57 7.39
C MET A 413 7.46 -2.08 7.35
N GLY A 414 6.61 -2.74 8.13
CA GLY A 414 6.37 -4.18 8.08
C GLY A 414 4.89 -4.53 8.16
N CYS A 415 4.60 -5.77 7.81
CA CYS A 415 3.28 -6.38 8.00
C CYS A 415 3.41 -7.89 8.23
N LEU A 416 2.41 -8.47 8.87
CA LEU A 416 2.32 -9.89 9.14
C LEU A 416 1.23 -10.53 8.27
N ASN A 417 1.30 -11.83 8.08
CA ASN A 417 0.29 -12.62 7.41
C ASN A 417 -0.33 -13.67 8.36
N LEU A 418 -1.37 -14.37 7.94
CA LEU A 418 -2.11 -15.31 8.78
C LEU A 418 -1.32 -16.55 9.20
N THR A 419 -0.23 -16.87 8.51
CA THR A 419 0.65 -18.00 8.87
C THR A 419 1.73 -17.62 9.88
N THR A 420 1.84 -16.32 10.24
CA THR A 420 2.78 -15.86 11.26
C THR A 420 2.44 -16.46 12.62
N SER A 421 3.34 -17.29 13.15
CA SER A 421 3.21 -17.96 14.44
C SER A 421 3.75 -17.13 15.61
N ASP A 422 3.43 -17.52 16.83
CA ASP A 422 3.99 -16.88 18.03
C ASP A 422 5.53 -17.06 18.11
N ASN A 423 6.07 -18.16 17.54
CA ASN A 423 7.52 -18.35 17.42
C ASN A 423 8.14 -17.37 16.42
N ASP A 424 7.45 -17.07 15.32
CA ASP A 424 7.92 -16.07 14.34
C ASP A 424 7.92 -14.66 14.96
N ILE A 425 6.90 -14.33 15.75
CA ILE A 425 6.85 -13.06 16.49
C ILE A 425 8.02 -12.97 17.48
N GLN A 426 8.27 -14.04 18.24
CA GLN A 426 9.40 -14.05 19.17
C GLN A 426 10.75 -13.96 18.45
N HIS A 427 10.88 -14.62 17.28
CA HIS A 427 12.06 -14.50 16.41
C HIS A 427 12.27 -13.06 15.94
N LEU A 428 11.21 -12.39 15.46
CA LEU A 428 11.25 -10.98 15.04
C LEU A 428 11.73 -10.07 16.18
N LEU A 429 11.12 -10.21 17.37
CA LEU A 429 11.45 -9.36 18.51
C LEU A 429 12.89 -9.57 19.01
N ASN A 430 13.36 -10.83 19.05
CA ASN A 430 14.75 -11.15 19.40
C ASN A 430 15.72 -10.58 18.33
N ALA A 431 15.40 -10.71 17.05
CA ALA A 431 16.23 -10.16 15.97
C ALA A 431 16.35 -8.64 16.06
N VAL A 432 15.24 -7.95 16.40
CA VAL A 432 15.23 -6.49 16.59
C VAL A 432 16.06 -6.12 17.83
N ASP A 433 15.89 -6.80 18.95
CA ASP A 433 16.66 -6.57 20.19
C ASP A 433 18.17 -6.71 19.95
N ASP A 434 18.58 -7.81 19.32
CA ASP A 434 19.98 -8.07 18.98
C ASP A 434 20.55 -7.06 17.94
N ALA A 435 19.74 -6.65 16.95
CA ALA A 435 20.17 -5.67 15.95
C ALA A 435 20.43 -4.31 16.59
N LEU A 436 19.55 -3.88 17.49
CA LEU A 436 19.65 -2.58 18.18
C LEU A 436 20.74 -2.56 19.25
N GLY A 437 20.98 -3.68 19.96
CA GLY A 437 22.07 -3.79 20.95
C GLY A 437 23.46 -3.54 20.36
N VAL A 438 23.65 -3.81 19.06
CA VAL A 438 24.90 -3.50 18.34
C VAL A 438 24.93 -2.06 17.82
N VAL A 439 23.78 -1.49 17.45
CA VAL A 439 23.66 -0.10 17.01
C VAL A 439 23.93 0.88 18.16
N ALA A 440 23.43 0.56 19.36
CA ALA A 440 23.65 1.38 20.57
C ALA A 440 25.10 1.35 21.10
N ALA A 441 25.91 0.38 20.65
CA ALA A 441 27.33 0.23 21.05
C ALA A 441 28.31 0.97 20.12
N GLN A 442 27.86 1.56 19.04
CA GLN A 442 28.63 2.36 18.06
C GLN A 442 28.39 3.86 18.27
#